data_56c69eb713d0114159f954e820b36f54
#
_entry.id   56c69eb713d0114159f954e820b36f54
#
_cell.length_a   1.000
_cell.length_b   1.000
_cell.length_c   1.000
_cell.angle_alpha   90.00
_cell.angle_beta   90.00
_cell.angle_gamma   90.00
#
_symmetry.space_group_name_H-M   'P 1'
#
loop_
_entity.id
_entity.type
_entity.pdbx_description
1 polymer ?
#
loop_
_entity_poly.entity_id
_entity_poly.type
_entity_poly.pdbx_seq_one_letter_code
_entity_poly.pdbx_strand_id
1 'polypeptide(L)'
;GGRNYVVQFEKNVNPSEIQQKLLNTLQTAANDKTVSVGVINIDSDSKVRISTNYKIKENGVDNEVTDLLYEALKDELTTNGKMMDKETFTIADESRGIISIQKVGPSVADDMRRDAYWAVGIAVVCMFLYILLRFRNVAFSVGAVSAVALTAFLIIGFYSVCWGFFPFSMEIDQSFIAAVLTIIGYQINDTVVVFDRVRENVGLYPK
;
A
#
# COMPACT_ATOMS: atom_id res chain seq x y z
N GLY A 1 -6.36 7.85 -6.86
CA GLY A 1 -5.52 7.63 -8.03
C GLY A 1 -4.12 8.16 -7.81
N GLY A 2 -3.16 7.63 -8.52
CA GLY A 2 -1.75 8.04 -8.41
C GLY A 2 -0.93 7.56 -9.60
N ARG A 3 0.27 8.15 -9.75
CA ARG A 3 1.30 7.68 -10.66
C ARG A 3 2.40 7.04 -9.85
N ASN A 4 2.82 5.85 -10.22
CA ASN A 4 3.91 5.11 -9.62
C ASN A 4 5.03 4.96 -10.63
N TYR A 5 6.21 5.40 -10.24
CA TYR A 5 7.45 5.25 -10.99
C TYR A 5 8.37 4.34 -10.20
N VAL A 6 8.93 3.32 -10.83
CA VAL A 6 9.99 2.53 -10.24
C VAL A 6 11.29 2.99 -10.85
N VAL A 7 12.20 3.49 -10.02
CA VAL A 7 13.48 4.05 -10.43
C VAL A 7 14.62 3.24 -9.83
N GLN A 8 15.56 2.83 -10.68
CA GLN A 8 16.81 2.19 -10.28
C GLN A 8 17.95 3.20 -10.31
N PHE A 9 18.63 3.35 -9.18
CA PHE A 9 19.85 4.16 -9.06
C PHE A 9 21.09 3.28 -9.13
N GLU A 10 22.22 3.88 -9.48
CA GLU A 10 23.52 3.22 -9.47
C GLU A 10 24.16 3.16 -8.07
N LYS A 11 23.61 3.91 -7.11
CA LYS A 11 24.05 3.98 -5.71
C LYS A 11 22.88 3.79 -4.75
N ASN A 12 23.18 3.45 -3.52
CA ASN A 12 22.17 3.43 -2.46
C ASN A 12 21.66 4.86 -2.20
N VAL A 13 20.36 4.98 -2.02
CA VAL A 13 19.67 6.26 -1.84
C VAL A 13 18.81 6.26 -0.60
N ASN A 14 18.62 7.44 -0.02
CA ASN A 14 17.75 7.62 1.13
C ASN A 14 16.35 8.03 0.68
N PRO A 15 15.32 7.18 0.87
CA PRO A 15 13.95 7.49 0.44
C PRO A 15 13.41 8.80 1.01
N SER A 16 13.74 9.13 2.26
CA SER A 16 13.25 10.35 2.92
C SER A 16 13.80 11.62 2.28
N GLU A 17 15.06 11.61 1.87
CA GLU A 17 15.68 12.77 1.18
C GLU A 17 15.09 12.96 -0.22
N ILE A 18 14.94 11.86 -0.96
CA ILE A 18 14.29 11.85 -2.27
C ILE A 18 12.86 12.37 -2.16
N GLN A 19 12.11 11.90 -1.17
CA GLN A 19 10.72 12.33 -0.94
C GLN A 19 10.62 13.83 -0.73
N GLN A 20 11.48 14.40 0.10
CA GLN A 20 11.48 15.84 0.36
C GLN A 20 11.84 16.68 -0.87
N LYS A 21 12.87 16.26 -1.62
CA LYS A 21 13.27 16.93 -2.88
C LYS A 21 12.14 16.92 -3.89
N LEU A 22 11.53 15.74 -4.11
CA LEU A 22 10.42 15.58 -5.05
C LEU A 22 9.18 16.35 -4.62
N LEU A 23 8.84 16.32 -3.32
CA LEU A 23 7.69 17.04 -2.79
C LEU A 23 7.83 18.54 -3.06
N ASN A 24 8.98 19.12 -2.76
CA ASN A 24 9.25 20.54 -2.99
C ASN A 24 9.17 20.89 -4.48
N THR A 25 9.79 20.08 -5.35
CA THR A 25 9.80 20.33 -6.80
C THR A 25 8.40 20.23 -7.39
N LEU A 26 7.64 19.18 -7.06
CA LEU A 26 6.31 18.95 -7.61
C LEU A 26 5.25 19.92 -7.06
N GLN A 27 5.33 20.31 -5.77
CA GLN A 27 4.44 21.32 -5.20
C GLN A 27 4.72 22.69 -5.81
N THR A 28 5.98 23.04 -6.05
CA THR A 28 6.36 24.31 -6.71
C THR A 28 5.89 24.33 -8.16
N ALA A 29 6.09 23.25 -8.91
CA ALA A 29 5.67 23.15 -10.30
C ALA A 29 4.14 23.17 -10.46
N ALA A 30 3.41 22.55 -9.53
CA ALA A 30 1.94 22.56 -9.53
C ALA A 30 1.34 23.86 -9.00
N ASN A 31 2.11 24.66 -8.25
CA ASN A 31 1.61 25.74 -7.38
C ASN A 31 0.47 25.25 -6.45
N ASP A 32 0.57 24.00 -5.99
CA ASP A 32 -0.45 23.31 -5.21
C ASP A 32 0.19 22.50 -4.08
N LYS A 33 -0.14 22.83 -2.84
CA LYS A 33 0.34 22.16 -1.64
C LYS A 33 -0.34 20.82 -1.37
N THR A 34 -1.38 20.47 -2.12
CA THR A 34 -2.09 19.18 -1.98
C THR A 34 -1.40 18.05 -2.71
N VAL A 35 -0.35 18.36 -3.49
CA VAL A 35 0.49 17.34 -4.13
C VAL A 35 1.21 16.54 -3.05
N SER A 36 1.05 15.24 -3.11
CA SER A 36 1.69 14.26 -2.24
C SER A 36 2.71 13.44 -3.02
N VAL A 37 3.78 13.06 -2.33
CA VAL A 37 4.82 12.18 -2.85
C VAL A 37 5.14 11.16 -1.78
N GLY A 38 5.10 9.88 -2.14
CA GLY A 38 5.59 8.77 -1.33
C GLY A 38 6.80 8.14 -2.02
N VAL A 39 7.82 7.80 -1.25
CA VAL A 39 9.02 7.11 -1.76
C VAL A 39 9.34 5.93 -0.86
N ILE A 40 9.44 4.74 -1.44
CA ILE A 40 9.77 3.50 -0.72
C ILE A 40 10.86 2.72 -1.45
N ASN A 41 11.74 2.06 -0.69
CA ASN A 41 12.67 1.10 -1.25
C ASN A 41 11.95 -0.18 -1.69
N ILE A 42 12.39 -0.76 -2.81
CA ILE A 42 11.91 -2.04 -3.33
C ILE A 42 13.12 -2.93 -3.59
N ASP A 43 13.14 -4.12 -3.03
CA ASP A 43 14.15 -5.15 -3.21
C ASP A 43 15.57 -4.75 -2.77
N SER A 44 15.98 -3.50 -2.93
CA SER A 44 17.32 -3.00 -2.60
C SER A 44 17.29 -1.52 -2.25
N ASP A 45 18.36 -1.03 -1.59
CA ASP A 45 18.51 0.39 -1.23
C ASP A 45 18.79 1.29 -2.45
N SER A 46 18.99 0.71 -3.62
CA SER A 46 19.21 1.44 -4.88
C SER A 46 17.97 1.48 -5.79
N LYS A 47 16.88 0.80 -5.40
CA LYS A 47 15.65 0.73 -6.18
C LYS A 47 14.47 1.30 -5.38
N VAL A 48 13.86 2.33 -5.90
CA VAL A 48 12.76 3.01 -5.21
C VAL A 48 11.49 3.07 -6.05
N ARG A 49 10.35 3.00 -5.35
CA ARG A 49 9.05 3.36 -5.92
C ARG A 49 8.69 4.77 -5.48
N ILE A 50 8.40 5.60 -6.46
CA ILE A 50 7.93 6.97 -6.27
C ILE A 50 6.47 7.02 -6.63
N SER A 51 5.62 7.38 -5.68
CA SER A 51 4.17 7.50 -5.86
C SER A 51 3.78 8.97 -5.76
N THR A 52 3.03 9.50 -6.73
CA THR A 52 2.57 10.91 -6.69
C THR A 52 1.16 11.07 -7.26
N ASN A 53 0.43 12.05 -6.73
CA ASN A 53 -0.86 12.48 -7.24
C ASN A 53 -0.77 13.71 -8.17
N TYR A 54 0.45 14.13 -8.55
CA TYR A 54 0.68 15.29 -9.40
C TYR A 54 -0.11 15.20 -10.71
N LYS A 55 -0.95 16.23 -10.98
CA LYS A 55 -1.80 16.33 -12.19
C LYS A 55 -2.45 15.01 -12.63
N ILE A 56 -2.94 14.22 -11.68
CA ILE A 56 -3.44 12.86 -11.94
C ILE A 56 -4.68 12.84 -12.85
N LYS A 57 -5.44 13.95 -12.88
CA LYS A 57 -6.64 14.11 -13.71
C LYS A 57 -6.32 14.47 -15.16
N GLU A 58 -5.11 14.94 -15.42
CA GLU A 58 -4.69 15.37 -16.75
C GLU A 58 -4.04 14.21 -17.52
N ASN A 59 -4.34 14.14 -18.82
CA ASN A 59 -3.74 13.17 -19.72
C ASN A 59 -2.60 13.84 -20.52
N GLY A 60 -1.58 13.06 -20.89
CA GLY A 60 -0.47 13.57 -21.72
C GLY A 60 0.62 14.34 -20.95
N VAL A 61 0.54 14.43 -19.61
CA VAL A 61 1.56 15.10 -18.78
C VAL A 61 2.66 14.14 -18.28
N ASP A 62 2.69 12.91 -18.79
CA ASP A 62 3.65 11.91 -18.31
C ASP A 62 5.10 12.33 -18.59
N ASN A 63 5.37 13.00 -19.74
CA ASN A 63 6.68 13.55 -20.06
C ASN A 63 7.05 14.70 -19.11
N GLU A 64 6.11 15.60 -18.79
CA GLU A 64 6.32 16.70 -17.83
C GLU A 64 6.70 16.16 -16.46
N VAL A 65 5.98 15.13 -15.99
CA VAL A 65 6.30 14.50 -14.70
C VAL A 65 7.69 13.85 -14.71
N THR A 66 8.01 13.15 -15.79
CA THR A 66 9.32 12.51 -15.94
C THR A 66 10.46 13.55 -15.96
N ASP A 67 10.22 14.70 -16.61
CA ASP A 67 11.17 15.81 -16.62
C ASP A 67 11.38 16.39 -15.22
N LEU A 68 10.31 16.60 -14.47
CA LEU A 68 10.39 17.10 -13.09
C LEU A 68 11.09 16.08 -12.17
N LEU A 69 10.83 14.78 -12.36
CA LEU A 69 11.53 13.73 -11.61
C LEU A 69 13.03 13.76 -11.92
N TYR A 70 13.40 13.87 -13.19
CA TYR A 70 14.80 13.95 -13.61
C TYR A 70 15.50 15.18 -12.99
N GLU A 71 14.87 16.35 -13.07
CA GLU A 71 15.39 17.59 -12.48
C GLU A 71 15.59 17.50 -10.97
N ALA A 72 14.61 16.94 -10.26
CA ALA A 72 14.66 16.79 -8.80
C ALA A 72 15.70 15.77 -8.32
N LEU A 73 15.99 14.76 -9.16
CA LEU A 73 16.89 13.64 -8.82
C LEU A 73 18.30 13.79 -9.36
N LYS A 74 18.65 14.92 -9.99
CA LYS A 74 19.97 15.15 -10.61
C LYS A 74 21.15 14.75 -9.74
N ASP A 75 21.12 15.10 -8.46
CA ASP A 75 22.19 14.82 -7.50
C ASP A 75 22.35 13.31 -7.25
N GLU A 76 21.23 12.60 -7.25
CA GLU A 76 21.19 11.16 -7.00
C GLU A 76 21.52 10.35 -8.25
N LEU A 77 21.26 10.93 -9.45
CA LEU A 77 21.58 10.35 -10.74
C LEU A 77 23.04 10.58 -11.15
N THR A 78 23.81 11.33 -10.34
CA THR A 78 25.23 11.59 -10.60
C THR A 78 26.09 10.58 -9.85
N THR A 79 26.84 9.76 -10.57
CA THR A 79 27.79 8.77 -10.05
C THR A 79 29.18 9.03 -10.61
N ASN A 80 30.20 9.08 -9.75
CA ASN A 80 31.60 9.33 -10.13
C ASN A 80 31.82 10.61 -10.98
N GLY A 81 31.03 11.66 -10.72
CA GLY A 81 31.10 12.92 -11.45
C GLY A 81 30.48 12.90 -12.86
N LYS A 82 29.85 11.79 -13.24
CA LYS A 82 29.09 11.66 -14.48
C LYS A 82 27.59 11.58 -14.17
N MET A 83 26.82 12.52 -14.68
CA MET A 83 25.37 12.54 -14.55
C MET A 83 24.74 11.57 -15.56
N MET A 84 23.70 10.85 -15.15
CA MET A 84 22.90 10.03 -16.07
C MET A 84 22.21 10.94 -17.08
N ASP A 85 22.28 10.58 -18.35
CA ASP A 85 21.60 11.33 -19.41
C ASP A 85 20.09 11.15 -19.32
N LYS A 86 19.33 12.19 -19.70
CA LYS A 86 17.88 12.20 -19.66
C LYS A 86 17.26 11.10 -20.51
N GLU A 87 17.84 10.82 -21.67
CA GLU A 87 17.38 9.71 -22.53
C GLU A 87 17.53 8.37 -21.81
N THR A 88 18.67 8.14 -21.18
CA THR A 88 18.92 6.93 -20.39
C THR A 88 17.98 6.81 -19.19
N PHE A 89 17.64 7.92 -18.55
CA PHE A 89 16.71 7.94 -17.41
C PHE A 89 15.27 7.59 -17.84
N THR A 90 14.84 8.03 -19.01
CA THR A 90 13.48 7.85 -19.54
C THR A 90 13.27 6.55 -20.30
N ILE A 91 14.33 5.98 -20.86
CA ILE A 91 14.25 4.68 -21.53
C ILE A 91 14.15 3.61 -20.45
N ALA A 92 13.06 2.84 -20.48
CA ALA A 92 12.85 1.74 -19.57
C ALA A 92 13.89 0.62 -19.82
N ASP A 93 15.04 0.75 -19.15
CA ASP A 93 16.07 -0.28 -19.10
C ASP A 93 16.06 -0.89 -17.70
N GLU A 94 15.98 -2.22 -17.59
CA GLU A 94 15.91 -2.93 -16.31
C GLU A 94 17.12 -2.67 -15.39
N SER A 95 18.20 -2.09 -15.91
CA SER A 95 19.44 -1.88 -15.17
C SER A 95 19.54 -0.53 -14.45
N ARG A 96 18.88 0.54 -14.96
CA ARG A 96 18.98 1.91 -14.41
C ARG A 96 17.92 2.84 -14.98
N GLY A 97 17.66 3.94 -14.26
CA GLY A 97 16.64 4.92 -14.63
C GLY A 97 15.23 4.44 -14.29
N ILE A 98 14.23 4.85 -15.03
CA ILE A 98 12.82 4.46 -14.81
C ILE A 98 12.58 3.07 -15.39
N ILE A 99 12.37 2.08 -14.51
CA ILE A 99 12.08 0.70 -14.91
C ILE A 99 10.60 0.51 -15.27
N SER A 100 9.71 1.16 -14.55
CA SER A 100 8.26 0.97 -14.71
C SER A 100 7.49 2.24 -14.40
N ILE A 101 6.47 2.50 -15.20
CA ILE A 101 5.52 3.59 -14.99
C ILE A 101 4.11 2.98 -14.93
N GLN A 102 3.41 3.23 -13.83
CA GLN A 102 2.02 2.82 -13.67
C GLN A 102 1.16 4.02 -13.28
N LYS A 103 0.05 4.21 -13.98
CA LYS A 103 -0.92 5.27 -13.70
C LYS A 103 -2.27 4.65 -13.35
N VAL A 104 -2.78 5.00 -12.19
CA VAL A 104 -4.15 4.65 -11.77
C VAL A 104 -4.97 5.94 -11.74
N GLY A 105 -5.85 6.09 -12.69
CA GLY A 105 -6.73 7.26 -12.77
C GLY A 105 -7.69 7.36 -11.57
N PRO A 106 -8.22 8.56 -11.26
CA PRO A 106 -9.14 8.76 -10.15
C PRO A 106 -10.40 7.89 -10.26
N SER A 107 -10.98 7.78 -11.45
CA SER A 107 -12.17 6.95 -11.70
C SER A 107 -11.94 5.48 -11.39
N VAL A 108 -10.80 4.93 -11.83
CA VAL A 108 -10.43 3.54 -11.54
C VAL A 108 -10.21 3.34 -10.04
N ALA A 109 -9.55 4.30 -9.37
CA ALA A 109 -9.34 4.22 -7.93
C ALA A 109 -10.65 4.28 -7.13
N ASP A 110 -11.62 5.09 -7.57
CA ASP A 110 -12.93 5.19 -6.93
C ASP A 110 -13.78 3.93 -7.17
N ASP A 111 -13.72 3.35 -8.37
CA ASP A 111 -14.38 2.07 -8.66
C ASP A 111 -13.77 0.94 -7.84
N MET A 112 -12.43 0.83 -7.78
CA MET A 112 -11.74 -0.16 -6.94
C MET A 112 -12.11 0.00 -5.46
N ARG A 113 -12.21 1.23 -4.96
CA ARG A 113 -12.61 1.49 -3.57
C ARG A 113 -14.03 1.01 -3.31
N ARG A 114 -14.98 1.34 -4.19
CA ARG A 114 -16.38 0.91 -4.09
C ARG A 114 -16.50 -0.62 -4.12
N ASP A 115 -15.79 -1.25 -5.06
CA ASP A 115 -15.80 -2.70 -5.20
C ASP A 115 -15.16 -3.41 -3.98
N ALA A 116 -14.12 -2.81 -3.38
CA ALA A 116 -13.54 -3.30 -2.14
C ALA A 116 -14.54 -3.28 -0.97
N TYR A 117 -15.35 -2.23 -0.82
CA TYR A 117 -16.39 -2.21 0.22
C TYR A 117 -17.44 -3.31 0.02
N TRP A 118 -17.88 -3.53 -1.22
CA TRP A 118 -18.80 -4.62 -1.52
C TRP A 118 -18.18 -5.99 -1.29
N ALA A 119 -16.95 -6.20 -1.71
CA ALA A 119 -16.22 -7.45 -1.50
C ALA A 119 -16.06 -7.78 0.00
N VAL A 120 -15.67 -6.80 0.82
CA VAL A 120 -15.55 -6.96 2.27
C VAL A 120 -16.92 -7.27 2.90
N GLY A 121 -17.97 -6.54 2.50
CA GLY A 121 -19.33 -6.79 2.98
C GLY A 121 -19.81 -8.22 2.69
N ILE A 122 -19.63 -8.67 1.46
CA ILE A 122 -19.99 -10.04 1.05
C ILE A 122 -19.15 -11.07 1.81
N ALA A 123 -17.85 -10.84 1.96
CA ALA A 123 -16.96 -11.75 2.69
C ALA A 123 -17.38 -11.92 4.15
N VAL A 124 -17.74 -10.81 4.83
CA VAL A 124 -18.23 -10.83 6.23
C VAL A 124 -19.54 -11.60 6.33
N VAL A 125 -20.48 -11.39 5.41
CA VAL A 125 -21.75 -12.13 5.38
C VAL A 125 -21.51 -13.62 5.16
N CYS A 126 -20.67 -13.98 4.18
CA CYS A 126 -20.33 -15.38 3.91
C CYS A 126 -19.66 -16.05 5.12
N MET A 127 -18.74 -15.35 5.78
CA MET A 127 -18.10 -15.84 7.00
C MET A 127 -19.11 -16.04 8.13
N PHE A 128 -20.01 -15.07 8.35
CA PHE A 128 -21.07 -15.17 9.34
C PHE A 128 -21.96 -16.41 9.09
N LEU A 129 -22.39 -16.58 7.83
CA LEU A 129 -23.23 -17.73 7.45
C LEU A 129 -22.49 -19.04 7.59
N TYR A 130 -21.22 -19.11 7.19
CA TYR A 130 -20.39 -20.31 7.35
C TYR A 130 -20.31 -20.74 8.82
N ILE A 131 -20.01 -19.82 9.74
CA ILE A 131 -19.89 -20.09 11.16
C ILE A 131 -21.26 -20.43 11.76
N LEU A 132 -22.33 -19.75 11.32
CA LEU A 132 -23.70 -20.06 11.75
C LEU A 132 -24.11 -21.50 11.39
N LEU A 133 -23.81 -21.92 10.16
CA LEU A 133 -24.10 -23.29 9.71
C LEU A 133 -23.23 -24.32 10.45
N ARG A 134 -21.96 -24.00 10.69
CA ARG A 134 -20.99 -24.89 11.33
C ARG A 134 -21.30 -25.12 12.81
N PHE A 135 -21.67 -24.07 13.54
CA PHE A 135 -21.90 -24.13 14.99
C PHE A 135 -23.37 -24.09 15.38
N ARG A 136 -24.26 -23.78 14.44
CA ARG A 136 -25.72 -23.66 14.67
C ARG A 136 -26.10 -22.74 15.84
N ASN A 137 -25.27 -21.74 16.12
CA ASN A 137 -25.47 -20.78 17.20
C ASN A 137 -25.03 -19.38 16.73
N VAL A 138 -25.94 -18.43 16.81
CA VAL A 138 -25.73 -17.03 16.39
C VAL A 138 -24.64 -16.36 17.23
N ALA A 139 -24.51 -16.71 18.50
CA ALA A 139 -23.51 -16.11 19.38
C ALA A 139 -22.07 -16.38 18.88
N PHE A 140 -21.77 -17.58 18.38
CA PHE A 140 -20.47 -17.89 17.78
C PHE A 140 -20.21 -17.09 16.50
N SER A 141 -21.25 -16.92 15.66
CA SER A 141 -21.12 -16.15 14.42
C SER A 141 -20.86 -14.67 14.69
N VAL A 142 -21.59 -14.07 15.63
CA VAL A 142 -21.38 -12.69 16.06
C VAL A 142 -20.00 -12.52 16.70
N GLY A 143 -19.60 -13.47 17.55
CA GLY A 143 -18.29 -13.47 18.19
C GLY A 143 -17.14 -13.50 17.19
N ALA A 144 -17.24 -14.35 16.15
CA ALA A 144 -16.23 -14.45 15.10
C ALA A 144 -16.12 -13.16 14.28
N VAL A 145 -17.25 -12.59 13.85
CA VAL A 145 -17.25 -11.30 13.11
C VAL A 145 -16.64 -10.20 13.96
N SER A 146 -17.00 -10.15 15.25
CA SER A 146 -16.45 -9.15 16.18
C SER A 146 -14.95 -9.34 16.38
N ALA A 147 -14.45 -10.57 16.47
CA ALA A 147 -13.02 -10.87 16.59
C ALA A 147 -12.23 -10.42 15.37
N VAL A 148 -12.73 -10.70 14.15
CA VAL A 148 -12.11 -10.27 12.90
C VAL A 148 -12.12 -8.74 12.79
N ALA A 149 -13.23 -8.09 13.10
CA ALA A 149 -13.33 -6.64 13.08
C ALA A 149 -12.34 -5.99 14.06
N LEU A 150 -12.23 -6.54 15.27
CA LEU A 150 -11.27 -6.06 16.28
C LEU A 150 -9.84 -6.24 15.81
N THR A 151 -9.49 -7.39 15.24
CA THR A 151 -8.14 -7.64 14.70
C THR A 151 -7.81 -6.65 13.57
N ALA A 152 -8.71 -6.44 12.62
CA ALA A 152 -8.51 -5.46 11.56
C ALA A 152 -8.32 -4.04 12.12
N PHE A 153 -9.14 -3.65 13.10
CA PHE A 153 -9.03 -2.35 13.76
C PHE A 153 -7.68 -2.19 14.50
N LEU A 154 -7.23 -3.22 15.20
CA LEU A 154 -5.94 -3.20 15.90
C LEU A 154 -4.76 -3.09 14.93
N ILE A 155 -4.78 -3.81 13.79
CA ILE A 155 -3.72 -3.73 12.79
C ILE A 155 -3.65 -2.32 12.19
N ILE A 156 -4.79 -1.79 11.76
CA ILE A 156 -4.86 -0.44 11.16
C ILE A 156 -4.48 0.63 12.19
N GLY A 157 -4.96 0.49 13.44
CA GLY A 157 -4.63 1.39 14.53
C GLY A 157 -3.13 1.37 14.87
N PHE A 158 -2.54 0.19 14.98
CA PHE A 158 -1.10 0.03 15.20
C PHE A 158 -0.30 0.67 14.05
N TYR A 159 -0.68 0.39 12.81
CA TYR A 159 -0.04 0.96 11.63
C TYR A 159 -0.12 2.49 11.60
N SER A 160 -1.28 3.05 11.97
CA SER A 160 -1.50 4.49 12.06
C SER A 160 -0.67 5.17 13.16
N VAL A 161 -0.54 4.53 14.34
CA VAL A 161 0.28 5.04 15.44
C VAL A 161 1.77 4.99 15.11
N CYS A 162 2.20 3.92 14.41
CA CYS A 162 3.59 3.77 13.98
C CYS A 162 3.97 4.67 12.81
N TRP A 163 3.02 5.33 12.17
CA TRP A 163 3.27 6.28 11.10
C TRP A 163 4.25 7.38 11.55
N GLY A 164 5.37 7.50 10.84
CA GLY A 164 6.40 8.50 11.14
C GLY A 164 7.41 8.11 12.24
N PHE A 165 7.24 6.95 12.91
CA PHE A 165 8.22 6.45 13.88
C PHE A 165 9.37 5.68 13.21
N PHE A 166 9.10 5.07 12.07
CA PHE A 166 10.07 4.27 11.33
C PHE A 166 10.71 5.04 10.17
N PRO A 167 11.97 4.76 9.83
CA PRO A 167 12.68 5.43 8.73
C PRO A 167 12.24 4.99 7.34
N PHE A 168 11.24 4.11 7.24
CA PHE A 168 10.67 3.66 5.97
C PHE A 168 9.21 4.13 5.83
N SER A 169 8.76 4.31 4.60
CA SER A 169 7.40 4.77 4.35
C SER A 169 6.38 3.66 4.69
N MET A 170 5.42 3.98 5.56
CA MET A 170 4.32 3.10 5.92
C MET A 170 3.09 3.43 5.05
N GLU A 171 3.20 3.23 3.74
CA GLU A 171 2.07 3.41 2.84
C GLU A 171 1.16 2.19 2.84
N ILE A 172 -0.16 2.43 2.76
CA ILE A 172 -1.14 1.35 2.57
C ILE A 172 -1.12 0.95 1.10
N ASP A 173 -0.19 0.08 0.75
CA ASP A 173 0.01 -0.48 -0.57
C ASP A 173 -0.63 -1.88 -0.72
N GLN A 174 -0.45 -2.48 -1.89
CA GLN A 174 -0.95 -3.82 -2.17
C GLN A 174 -0.32 -4.88 -1.25
N SER A 175 0.93 -4.70 -0.84
CA SER A 175 1.64 -5.61 0.05
C SER A 175 1.05 -5.58 1.46
N PHE A 176 0.72 -4.38 1.96
CA PHE A 176 0.00 -4.21 3.22
C PHE A 176 -1.36 -4.90 3.19
N ILE A 177 -2.14 -4.70 2.12
CA ILE A 177 -3.46 -5.34 1.97
C ILE A 177 -3.32 -6.87 1.99
N ALA A 178 -2.33 -7.42 1.28
CA ALA A 178 -2.07 -8.87 1.26
C ALA A 178 -1.69 -9.40 2.66
N ALA A 179 -0.87 -8.67 3.41
CA ALA A 179 -0.50 -9.02 4.79
C ALA A 179 -1.72 -9.01 5.72
N VAL A 180 -2.57 -7.98 5.66
CA VAL A 180 -3.79 -7.89 6.46
C VAL A 180 -4.75 -9.04 6.13
N LEU A 181 -4.96 -9.35 4.86
CA LEU A 181 -5.80 -10.48 4.45
C LEU A 181 -5.25 -11.82 4.96
N THR A 182 -3.93 -11.99 4.97
CA THR A 182 -3.29 -13.19 5.52
C THR A 182 -3.56 -13.32 7.02
N ILE A 183 -3.37 -12.26 7.79
CA ILE A 183 -3.64 -12.25 9.24
C ILE A 183 -5.10 -12.55 9.53
N ILE A 184 -6.03 -11.93 8.79
CA ILE A 184 -7.47 -12.19 8.91
C ILE A 184 -7.79 -13.66 8.61
N GLY A 185 -7.16 -14.24 7.57
CA GLY A 185 -7.34 -15.65 7.23
C GLY A 185 -6.91 -16.59 8.36
N TYR A 186 -5.76 -16.35 8.97
CA TYR A 186 -5.32 -17.11 10.16
C TYR A 186 -6.24 -16.88 11.35
N GLN A 187 -6.66 -15.66 11.60
CA GLN A 187 -7.60 -15.32 12.69
C GLN A 187 -8.91 -16.10 12.57
N ILE A 188 -9.48 -16.22 11.39
CA ILE A 188 -10.72 -16.98 11.16
C ILE A 188 -10.50 -18.46 11.50
N ASN A 189 -9.39 -19.05 11.05
CA ASN A 189 -9.05 -20.43 11.33
C ASN A 189 -8.91 -20.69 12.84
N ASP A 190 -8.17 -19.84 13.54
CA ASP A 190 -7.95 -19.94 14.99
C ASP A 190 -9.27 -19.77 15.76
N THR A 191 -10.11 -18.83 15.34
CA THR A 191 -11.43 -18.61 15.94
C THR A 191 -12.31 -19.86 15.85
N VAL A 192 -12.31 -20.54 14.70
CA VAL A 192 -13.07 -21.80 14.52
C VAL A 192 -12.56 -22.89 15.44
N VAL A 193 -11.25 -23.05 15.60
CA VAL A 193 -10.64 -24.05 16.48
C VAL A 193 -11.00 -23.78 17.95
N VAL A 194 -10.89 -22.52 18.37
CA VAL A 194 -11.26 -22.10 19.74
C VAL A 194 -12.75 -22.35 20.00
N PHE A 195 -13.63 -22.00 19.06
CA PHE A 195 -15.07 -22.22 19.20
C PHE A 195 -15.46 -23.69 19.25
N ASP A 196 -14.75 -24.55 18.52
CA ASP A 196 -14.97 -26.00 18.57
C ASP A 196 -14.63 -26.55 19.96
N ARG A 197 -13.54 -26.07 20.58
CA ARG A 197 -13.18 -26.41 21.97
C ARG A 197 -14.16 -25.87 23.00
N VAL A 198 -14.61 -24.62 22.82
CA VAL A 198 -15.63 -24.05 23.70
C VAL A 198 -16.92 -24.87 23.64
N ARG A 199 -17.35 -25.26 22.44
CA ARG A 199 -18.54 -26.11 22.23
C ARG A 199 -18.40 -27.48 22.91
N GLU A 200 -17.22 -28.12 22.77
CA GLU A 200 -16.92 -29.39 23.41
C GLU A 200 -17.01 -29.27 24.94
N ASN A 201 -16.37 -28.26 25.52
CA ASN A 201 -16.37 -28.03 26.95
C ASN A 201 -17.76 -27.72 27.51
N VAL A 202 -18.56 -26.91 26.83
CA VAL A 202 -19.95 -26.62 27.23
C VAL A 202 -20.82 -27.87 27.16
N GLY A 203 -20.53 -28.79 26.23
CA GLY A 203 -21.23 -30.09 26.16
C GLY A 203 -20.81 -31.07 27.24
N LEU A 204 -19.55 -31.03 27.68
CA LEU A 204 -19.04 -31.93 28.74
C LEU A 204 -19.39 -31.46 30.15
N TYR A 205 -19.52 -30.16 30.35
CA TYR A 205 -19.82 -29.56 31.66
C TYR A 205 -21.09 -28.69 31.61
N PRO A 206 -22.27 -29.27 31.37
CA PRO A 206 -23.51 -28.52 31.41
C PRO A 206 -23.76 -28.02 32.86
N LYS A 207 -24.02 -26.71 32.99
CA LYS A 207 -24.40 -26.09 34.26
C LYS A 207 -25.82 -26.43 34.59
#